data_e03e7604f460585ddb1e3b61455340ee
#
_entry.id   e03e7604f460585ddb1e3b61455340ee
#
_cell.length_a   1.000
_cell.length_b   1.000
_cell.length_c   1.000
_cell.angle_alpha   90.00
_cell.angle_beta   90.00
_cell.angle_gamma   90.00
#
_symmetry.space_group_name_H-M   'P 1'
#
loop_
_entity.id
_entity.type
_entity.pdbx_description
1 polymer ?
#
loop_
_entity_poly.entity_id
_entity_poly.type
_entity_poly.pdbx_seq_one_letter_code
_entity_poly.pdbx_strand_id
1 'polypeptide(L)'
;KMIDFVGRSKIETDKYTIVSDNIKQNQNTGVSDFFGPTTIRNKENPRNYVYTEQGTYNSKTGESFLNKNSRIHYNDKILTGDKLYFNRNTGFGKGNGNVTLDDPKQNRYIKGGYGEIYEKKDSAMITDKPYAVKILSKDSVYMSAEKFLTFQRPDSANALKKKSFLRAFRKVR
;
A
#
# COMPACT_ATOMS: atom_id res chain seq x y z
N LYS A 1 3.96 -25.68 16.20
CA LYS A 1 3.52 -25.12 17.48
C LYS A 1 2.71 -23.85 17.20
N MET A 2 1.53 -23.74 17.84
CA MET A 2 0.73 -22.51 17.83
C MET A 2 1.12 -21.67 19.04
N ILE A 3 1.18 -20.35 18.85
CA ILE A 3 1.40 -19.37 19.92
C ILE A 3 0.31 -18.32 19.80
N ASP A 4 -0.37 -18.04 20.88
CA ASP A 4 -1.36 -16.98 20.99
C ASP A 4 -0.78 -15.84 21.82
N PHE A 5 -0.69 -14.65 21.21
CA PHE A 5 -0.35 -13.42 21.89
C PHE A 5 -1.65 -12.64 22.13
N VAL A 6 -2.03 -12.50 23.38
CA VAL A 6 -3.24 -11.77 23.82
C VAL A 6 -2.82 -10.41 24.36
N GLY A 7 -3.47 -9.36 23.86
CA GLY A 7 -3.12 -7.98 24.17
C GLY A 7 -2.00 -7.45 23.29
N ARG A 8 -1.66 -6.16 23.50
CA ARG A 8 -0.70 -5.45 22.64
C ARG A 8 0.69 -6.08 22.70
N SER A 9 1.07 -6.70 21.60
CA SER A 9 2.30 -7.46 21.45
C SER A 9 3.19 -6.84 20.37
N LYS A 10 4.51 -6.94 20.57
CA LYS A 10 5.52 -6.50 19.61
C LYS A 10 6.37 -7.69 19.19
N ILE A 11 6.47 -7.92 17.89
CA ILE A 11 7.37 -8.91 17.29
C ILE A 11 8.41 -8.18 16.47
N GLU A 12 9.67 -8.49 16.67
CA GLU A 12 10.78 -7.92 15.91
C GLU A 12 11.47 -8.98 15.07
N THR A 13 11.72 -8.65 13.83
CA THR A 13 12.59 -9.38 12.91
C THR A 13 13.74 -8.46 12.47
N ASP A 14 14.70 -8.96 11.72
CA ASP A 14 15.83 -8.14 11.23
C ASP A 14 15.33 -6.93 10.40
N LYS A 15 14.26 -7.10 9.63
CA LYS A 15 13.75 -6.10 8.67
C LYS A 15 12.47 -5.40 9.08
N TYR A 16 11.69 -5.97 10.00
CA TYR A 16 10.35 -5.49 10.32
C TYR A 16 10.07 -5.47 11.81
N THR A 17 9.22 -4.54 12.22
CA THR A 17 8.56 -4.50 13.52
C THR A 17 7.07 -4.69 13.31
N ILE A 18 6.47 -5.67 13.97
CA ILE A 18 5.04 -5.93 13.98
C ILE A 18 4.51 -5.55 15.35
N VAL A 19 3.49 -4.68 15.40
CA VAL A 19 2.75 -4.34 16.61
C VAL A 19 1.30 -4.70 16.37
N SER A 20 0.72 -5.51 17.23
CA SER A 20 -0.66 -5.98 17.11
C SER A 20 -1.31 -6.19 18.47
N ASP A 21 -2.63 -6.05 18.54
CA ASP A 21 -3.36 -6.29 19.79
C ASP A 21 -3.58 -7.76 20.05
N ASN A 22 -3.84 -8.58 19.03
CA ASN A 22 -3.99 -10.04 19.18
C ASN A 22 -3.40 -10.74 17.95
N ILE A 23 -2.54 -11.73 18.17
CA ILE A 23 -1.88 -12.51 17.13
C ILE A 23 -1.99 -13.99 17.44
N LYS A 24 -2.36 -14.80 16.45
CA LYS A 24 -2.16 -16.26 16.45
C LYS A 24 -1.06 -16.60 15.48
N GLN A 25 0.01 -17.20 15.98
CA GLN A 25 1.16 -17.57 15.16
C GLN A 25 1.35 -19.07 15.07
N ASN A 26 1.44 -19.61 13.88
CA ASN A 26 1.87 -20.97 13.61
C ASN A 26 3.36 -20.99 13.24
N GLN A 27 4.21 -21.42 14.16
CA GLN A 27 5.67 -21.45 13.94
C GLN A 27 6.09 -22.42 12.83
N ASN A 28 5.35 -23.50 12.61
CA ASN A 28 5.70 -24.48 11.58
C ASN A 28 5.46 -23.94 10.17
N THR A 29 4.36 -23.23 9.96
CA THR A 29 4.01 -22.64 8.65
C THR A 29 4.58 -21.23 8.46
N GLY A 30 4.90 -20.53 9.55
CA GLY A 30 5.31 -19.13 9.55
C GLY A 30 4.15 -18.16 9.38
N VAL A 31 2.90 -18.63 9.46
CA VAL A 31 1.69 -17.81 9.32
C VAL A 31 1.33 -17.16 10.65
N SER A 32 1.04 -15.88 10.61
CA SER A 32 0.49 -15.09 11.72
C SER A 32 -0.86 -14.52 11.30
N ASP A 33 -1.90 -14.78 12.08
CA ASP A 33 -3.23 -14.20 11.92
C ASP A 33 -3.42 -13.06 12.90
N PHE A 34 -3.94 -11.93 12.43
CA PHE A 34 -4.17 -10.70 13.18
C PHE A 34 -5.65 -10.48 13.45
N PHE A 35 -5.98 -10.18 14.71
CA PHE A 35 -7.35 -9.94 15.19
C PHE A 35 -7.38 -8.63 15.99
N GLY A 36 -7.26 -7.48 15.30
CA GLY A 36 -7.22 -6.15 15.88
C GLY A 36 -6.19 -5.24 15.23
N PRO A 37 -6.10 -3.99 15.67
CA PRO A 37 -5.16 -3.02 15.12
C PRO A 37 -3.74 -3.55 15.04
N THR A 38 -3.24 -3.68 13.82
CA THR A 38 -1.92 -4.24 13.53
C THR A 38 -1.15 -3.34 12.59
N THR A 39 0.11 -3.09 12.92
CA THR A 39 1.05 -2.35 12.05
C THR A 39 2.29 -3.20 11.80
N ILE A 40 2.65 -3.39 10.54
CA ILE A 40 3.89 -4.05 10.08
C ILE A 40 4.76 -2.97 9.45
N ARG A 41 5.84 -2.58 10.13
CA ARG A 41 6.69 -1.45 9.75
C ARG A 41 8.06 -1.91 9.28
N ASN A 42 8.52 -1.38 8.14
CA ASN A 42 9.87 -1.60 7.64
C ASN A 42 10.89 -0.84 8.52
N LYS A 43 11.97 -1.51 8.96
CA LYS A 43 13.01 -0.89 9.80
C LYS A 43 13.96 0.01 8.99
N GLU A 44 14.25 -0.33 7.74
CA GLU A 44 15.12 0.46 6.85
C GLU A 44 14.41 1.74 6.37
N ASN A 45 13.11 1.65 6.09
CA ASN A 45 12.28 2.81 5.75
C ASN A 45 10.98 2.82 6.58
N PRO A 46 10.98 3.45 7.76
CA PRO A 46 9.82 3.46 8.66
C PRO A 46 8.55 4.13 8.11
N ARG A 47 8.67 4.90 7.01
CA ARG A 47 7.51 5.45 6.30
C ARG A 47 6.77 4.38 5.49
N ASN A 48 7.43 3.28 5.16
CA ASN A 48 6.82 2.14 4.51
C ASN A 48 6.28 1.16 5.57
N TYR A 49 4.97 1.06 5.65
CA TYR A 49 4.30 0.18 6.59
C TYR A 49 2.93 -0.25 6.08
N VAL A 50 2.46 -1.34 6.62
CA VAL A 50 1.13 -1.88 6.39
C VAL A 50 0.34 -1.75 7.68
N TYR A 51 -0.93 -1.34 7.58
CA TYR A 51 -1.90 -1.35 8.67
C TYR A 51 -3.09 -2.21 8.29
N THR A 52 -3.61 -2.95 9.25
CA THR A 52 -4.86 -3.71 9.12
C THR A 52 -5.49 -3.94 10.49
N GLU A 53 -6.81 -4.15 10.54
CA GLU A 53 -7.50 -4.63 11.74
C GLU A 53 -7.80 -6.12 11.68
N GLN A 54 -7.68 -6.74 10.51
CA GLN A 54 -7.79 -8.18 10.32
C GLN A 54 -6.98 -8.60 9.09
N GLY A 55 -6.18 -9.63 9.23
CA GLY A 55 -5.38 -10.13 8.11
C GLY A 55 -4.45 -11.25 8.51
N THR A 56 -3.67 -11.70 7.54
CA THR A 56 -2.65 -12.73 7.72
C THR A 56 -1.31 -12.26 7.17
N TYR A 57 -0.24 -12.76 7.75
CA TYR A 57 1.11 -12.55 7.28
C TYR A 57 1.89 -13.87 7.33
N ASN A 58 2.55 -14.21 6.23
CA ASN A 58 3.43 -15.37 6.15
C ASN A 58 4.90 -14.90 6.17
N SER A 59 5.62 -15.22 7.24
CA SER A 59 7.01 -14.82 7.41
C SER A 59 7.98 -15.51 6.44
N LYS A 60 7.62 -16.68 5.91
CA LYS A 60 8.44 -17.44 4.95
C LYS A 60 8.32 -16.91 3.53
N THR A 61 7.11 -16.57 3.08
CA THR A 61 6.85 -16.05 1.73
C THR A 61 6.87 -14.53 1.64
N GLY A 62 6.73 -13.83 2.78
CA GLY A 62 6.63 -12.38 2.84
C GLY A 62 5.27 -11.82 2.43
N GLU A 63 4.26 -12.68 2.29
CA GLU A 63 2.92 -12.31 1.83
C GLU A 63 2.02 -11.86 2.98
N SER A 64 1.25 -10.83 2.73
CA SER A 64 0.20 -10.32 3.62
C SER A 64 -1.13 -10.25 2.88
N PHE A 65 -2.19 -10.73 3.52
CA PHE A 65 -3.58 -10.55 3.09
C PHE A 65 -4.30 -9.74 4.15
N LEU A 66 -4.90 -8.62 3.76
CA LEU A 66 -5.40 -7.58 4.65
C LEU A 66 -6.87 -7.32 4.30
N ASN A 67 -7.77 -7.49 5.27
CA ASN A 67 -9.20 -7.61 4.99
C ASN A 67 -10.08 -6.53 5.63
N LYS A 68 -9.58 -5.77 6.63
CA LYS A 68 -10.41 -4.80 7.34
C LYS A 68 -9.64 -3.53 7.65
N ASN A 69 -10.19 -2.38 7.24
CA ASN A 69 -9.62 -1.05 7.45
C ASN A 69 -8.14 -0.97 7.08
N SER A 70 -7.79 -1.59 5.95
CA SER A 70 -6.41 -1.85 5.59
C SER A 70 -5.83 -0.75 4.70
N ARG A 71 -4.53 -0.50 4.89
CA ARG A 71 -3.78 0.46 4.08
C ARG A 71 -2.32 0.07 3.97
N ILE A 72 -1.74 0.33 2.81
CA ILE A 72 -0.32 0.15 2.52
C ILE A 72 0.28 1.52 2.29
N HIS A 73 1.20 1.91 3.16
CA HIS A 73 2.00 3.14 3.02
C HIS A 73 3.31 2.79 2.32
N TYR A 74 3.58 3.42 1.19
CA TYR A 74 4.82 3.27 0.45
C TYR A 74 5.25 4.60 -0.18
N ASN A 75 6.52 4.97 0.00
CA ASN A 75 7.12 6.14 -0.65
C ASN A 75 6.24 7.39 -0.65
N ASP A 76 5.66 7.75 0.50
CA ASP A 76 4.75 8.88 0.70
C ASP A 76 3.36 8.74 0.04
N LYS A 77 3.01 7.57 -0.51
CA LYS A 77 1.68 7.25 -1.04
C LYS A 77 0.97 6.25 -0.17
N ILE A 78 -0.35 6.25 -0.25
CA ILE A 78 -1.21 5.36 0.53
C ILE A 78 -2.15 4.63 -0.41
N LEU A 79 -2.11 3.30 -0.41
CA LEU A 79 -3.09 2.46 -1.09
C LEU A 79 -4.09 1.93 -0.06
N THR A 80 -5.38 2.15 -0.33
CA THR A 80 -6.50 1.57 0.43
C THR A 80 -7.41 0.79 -0.49
N GLY A 81 -8.24 -0.10 0.06
CA GLY A 81 -9.22 -0.90 -0.67
C GLY A 81 -9.92 -1.88 0.27
N ASP A 82 -10.96 -2.54 -0.22
CA ASP A 82 -11.74 -3.50 0.58
C ASP A 82 -10.90 -4.73 0.95
N LYS A 83 -10.06 -5.20 0.02
CA LYS A 83 -9.11 -6.29 0.22
C LYS A 83 -7.75 -5.88 -0.35
N LEU A 84 -6.72 -5.96 0.46
CA LEU A 84 -5.35 -5.66 0.04
C LEU A 84 -4.46 -6.91 0.16
N TYR A 85 -3.52 -6.99 -0.74
CA TYR A 85 -2.41 -7.94 -0.72
C TYR A 85 -1.10 -7.17 -0.80
N PHE A 86 -0.10 -7.59 -0.04
CA PHE A 86 1.25 -7.05 -0.13
C PHE A 86 2.29 -8.15 0.04
N ASN A 87 3.29 -8.17 -0.83
CA ASN A 87 4.45 -9.04 -0.70
C ASN A 87 5.69 -8.19 -0.42
N ARG A 88 6.21 -8.27 0.79
CA ARG A 88 7.36 -7.50 1.24
C ARG A 88 8.67 -7.81 0.50
N ASN A 89 8.84 -9.05 0.01
CA ASN A 89 10.07 -9.48 -0.63
C ASN A 89 10.19 -8.86 -2.04
N THR A 90 9.08 -8.71 -2.73
CA THR A 90 9.01 -8.12 -4.06
C THR A 90 8.72 -6.63 -4.04
N GLY A 91 8.09 -6.12 -2.98
CA GLY A 91 7.53 -4.77 -2.90
C GLY A 91 6.29 -4.59 -3.80
N PHE A 92 5.63 -5.70 -4.15
CA PHE A 92 4.39 -5.70 -4.91
C PHE A 92 3.20 -5.69 -3.98
N GLY A 93 2.23 -4.81 -4.25
CA GLY A 93 0.95 -4.75 -3.58
C GLY A 93 -0.19 -4.61 -4.56
N LYS A 94 -1.37 -5.08 -4.19
CA LYS A 94 -2.60 -4.88 -4.95
C LYS A 94 -3.80 -4.67 -4.05
N GLY A 95 -4.79 -3.97 -4.59
CA GLY A 95 -6.08 -3.73 -3.95
C GLY A 95 -7.24 -4.09 -4.85
N ASN A 96 -8.29 -4.62 -4.27
CA ASN A 96 -9.57 -4.92 -4.92
C ASN A 96 -10.72 -4.31 -4.14
N GLY A 97 -11.68 -3.73 -4.85
CA GLY A 97 -12.87 -3.06 -4.31
C GLY A 97 -12.53 -1.71 -3.67
N ASN A 98 -13.21 -0.66 -4.09
CA ASN A 98 -13.09 0.70 -3.54
C ASN A 98 -11.64 1.20 -3.37
N VAL A 99 -10.79 0.89 -4.36
CA VAL A 99 -9.38 1.21 -4.28
C VAL A 99 -9.15 2.71 -4.37
N THR A 100 -8.34 3.24 -3.47
CA THR A 100 -7.85 4.63 -3.53
C THR A 100 -6.33 4.62 -3.41
N LEU A 101 -5.66 5.28 -4.34
CA LEU A 101 -4.26 5.66 -4.25
C LEU A 101 -4.19 7.15 -3.91
N ASP A 102 -3.79 7.46 -2.70
CA ASP A 102 -3.56 8.83 -2.25
C ASP A 102 -2.09 9.20 -2.41
N ASP A 103 -1.83 10.39 -2.98
CA ASP A 103 -0.50 10.98 -3.19
C ASP A 103 -0.49 12.41 -2.61
N PRO A 104 -0.37 12.56 -1.27
CA PRO A 104 -0.47 13.84 -0.59
C PRO A 104 0.57 14.86 -1.08
N LYS A 105 1.77 14.43 -1.43
CA LYS A 105 2.82 15.32 -1.95
C LYS A 105 2.43 15.98 -3.27
N GLN A 106 1.58 15.33 -4.04
CA GLN A 106 1.08 15.85 -5.30
C GLN A 106 -0.32 16.47 -5.16
N ASN A 107 -0.88 16.55 -3.96
CA ASN A 107 -2.27 16.98 -3.71
C ASN A 107 -3.24 16.29 -4.67
N ARG A 108 -3.16 14.96 -4.80
CA ARG A 108 -4.01 14.18 -5.69
C ARG A 108 -4.33 12.82 -5.12
N TYR A 109 -5.45 12.29 -5.54
CA TYR A 109 -5.79 10.89 -5.35
C TYR A 109 -6.39 10.28 -6.62
N ILE A 110 -6.33 8.95 -6.72
CA ILE A 110 -6.90 8.19 -7.83
C ILE A 110 -7.77 7.09 -7.22
N LYS A 111 -9.02 6.99 -7.64
CA LYS A 111 -9.94 5.93 -7.23
C LYS A 111 -10.25 5.00 -8.38
N GLY A 112 -10.55 3.73 -8.08
CA GLY A 112 -10.97 2.72 -9.03
C GLY A 112 -11.36 1.43 -8.33
N GLY A 113 -11.77 0.41 -9.09
CA GLY A 113 -12.12 -0.90 -8.52
C GLY A 113 -10.91 -1.79 -8.28
N TYR A 114 -9.81 -1.56 -8.97
CA TYR A 114 -8.58 -2.33 -8.85
C TYR A 114 -7.33 -1.45 -8.89
N GLY A 115 -6.31 -1.80 -8.12
CA GLY A 115 -5.03 -1.09 -8.11
C GLY A 115 -3.84 -1.99 -7.81
N GLU A 116 -2.68 -1.60 -8.31
CA GLU A 116 -1.39 -2.24 -8.06
C GLU A 116 -0.35 -1.20 -7.68
N ILE A 117 0.56 -1.57 -6.79
CA ILE A 117 1.75 -0.78 -6.44
C ILE A 117 3.01 -1.61 -6.62
N TYR A 118 4.06 -0.95 -7.05
CA TYR A 118 5.39 -1.50 -7.25
C TYR A 118 6.39 -0.63 -6.50
N GLU A 119 6.60 -0.93 -5.21
CA GLU A 119 7.41 -0.12 -4.31
C GLU A 119 8.82 0.15 -4.85
N LYS A 120 9.49 -0.90 -5.34
CA LYS A 120 10.87 -0.80 -5.87
C LYS A 120 10.98 0.05 -7.13
N LYS A 121 9.90 0.15 -7.91
CA LYS A 121 9.82 0.97 -9.15
C LYS A 121 9.19 2.32 -8.90
N ASP A 122 8.75 2.59 -7.67
CA ASP A 122 7.99 3.80 -7.30
C ASP A 122 6.87 4.12 -8.28
N SER A 123 6.10 3.09 -8.64
CA SER A 123 5.02 3.17 -9.61
C SER A 123 3.75 2.51 -9.08
N ALA A 124 2.60 2.97 -9.58
CA ALA A 124 1.30 2.39 -9.28
C ALA A 124 0.37 2.48 -10.47
N MET A 125 -0.55 1.53 -10.57
CA MET A 125 -1.57 1.44 -11.62
C MET A 125 -2.95 1.34 -10.97
N ILE A 126 -3.93 2.10 -11.48
CA ILE A 126 -5.34 2.01 -11.07
C ILE A 126 -6.20 1.79 -12.30
N THR A 127 -7.12 0.82 -12.20
CA THR A 127 -8.06 0.42 -13.25
C THR A 127 -9.45 0.18 -12.70
N ASP A 128 -10.36 -0.30 -13.52
CA ASP A 128 -11.77 -0.53 -13.24
C ASP A 128 -12.50 0.78 -12.90
N LYS A 129 -12.92 1.46 -13.97
CA LYS A 129 -13.60 2.78 -13.95
C LYS A 129 -12.88 3.83 -13.12
N PRO A 130 -11.56 4.01 -13.31
CA PRO A 130 -10.80 4.90 -12.45
C PRO A 130 -11.06 6.36 -12.78
N TYR A 131 -10.96 7.19 -11.74
CA TYR A 131 -10.88 8.63 -11.88
C TYR A 131 -9.80 9.22 -10.97
N ALA A 132 -9.15 10.28 -11.44
CA ALA A 132 -8.16 11.02 -10.70
C ALA A 132 -8.69 12.40 -10.32
N VAL A 133 -8.32 12.86 -9.14
CA VAL A 133 -8.63 14.21 -8.65
C VAL A 133 -7.33 14.89 -8.25
N LYS A 134 -7.09 16.06 -8.81
CA LYS A 134 -6.02 16.98 -8.42
C LYS A 134 -6.63 18.13 -7.64
N ILE A 135 -6.21 18.29 -6.40
CA ILE A 135 -6.68 19.35 -5.51
C ILE A 135 -5.82 20.59 -5.74
N LEU A 136 -6.45 21.71 -6.06
CA LEU A 136 -5.86 23.04 -6.20
C LEU A 136 -6.29 23.91 -5.01
N SER A 137 -5.67 25.08 -4.86
CA SER A 137 -5.93 25.97 -3.73
C SER A 137 -7.39 26.44 -3.60
N LYS A 138 -8.12 26.55 -4.70
CA LYS A 138 -9.52 27.04 -4.73
C LYS A 138 -10.48 26.13 -5.47
N ASP A 139 -9.98 25.06 -6.11
CA ASP A 139 -10.78 24.20 -6.98
C ASP A 139 -10.17 22.81 -7.06
N SER A 140 -10.81 21.89 -7.80
CA SER A 140 -10.31 20.56 -8.07
C SER A 140 -10.49 20.20 -9.55
N VAL A 141 -9.49 19.54 -10.11
CA VAL A 141 -9.54 19.02 -11.49
C VAL A 141 -9.80 17.54 -11.43
N TYR A 142 -10.81 17.10 -12.17
CA TYR A 142 -11.23 15.71 -12.30
C TYR A 142 -10.83 15.18 -13.66
N MET A 143 -10.37 13.95 -13.70
CA MET A 143 -10.02 13.24 -14.92
C MET A 143 -10.48 11.80 -14.83
N SER A 144 -11.17 11.28 -15.85
CA SER A 144 -11.49 9.86 -15.98
C SER A 144 -10.71 9.23 -17.14
N ALA A 145 -10.44 7.93 -17.06
CA ALA A 145 -9.75 7.16 -18.07
C ALA A 145 -10.05 5.66 -17.89
N GLU A 146 -9.58 4.80 -18.79
CA GLU A 146 -9.66 3.34 -18.56
C GLU A 146 -8.57 2.87 -17.59
N LYS A 147 -7.43 3.57 -17.55
CA LYS A 147 -6.31 3.25 -16.67
C LYS A 147 -5.50 4.50 -16.35
N PHE A 148 -5.05 4.59 -15.10
CA PHE A 148 -4.02 5.53 -14.67
C PHE A 148 -2.74 4.79 -14.26
N LEU A 149 -1.60 5.36 -14.63
CA LEU A 149 -0.28 4.94 -14.21
C LEU A 149 0.45 6.12 -13.56
N THR A 150 0.91 5.94 -12.32
CA THR A 150 1.81 6.89 -11.67
C THR A 150 3.22 6.32 -11.60
N PHE A 151 4.22 7.16 -11.80
CA PHE A 151 5.63 6.77 -11.70
C PHE A 151 6.51 7.99 -11.44
N GLN A 152 7.73 7.73 -10.98
CA GLN A 152 8.74 8.78 -10.83
C GLN A 152 9.88 8.58 -11.82
N ARG A 153 10.47 9.69 -12.26
CA ARG A 153 11.70 9.71 -13.07
C ARG A 153 12.66 10.74 -12.50
N PRO A 154 13.98 10.56 -12.68
CA PRO A 154 14.94 11.60 -12.37
C PRO A 154 14.58 12.90 -13.13
N ASP A 155 14.79 14.04 -12.53
CA ASP A 155 14.66 15.33 -13.20
C ASP A 155 15.84 15.51 -14.15
N SER A 156 15.57 15.89 -15.40
CA SER A 156 16.62 16.16 -16.40
C SER A 156 17.56 17.31 -16.01
N ALA A 157 17.08 18.26 -15.22
CA ALA A 157 17.88 19.39 -14.72
C ALA A 157 18.63 19.07 -13.42
N ASN A 158 18.20 18.07 -12.65
CA ASN A 158 18.85 17.66 -11.40
C ASN A 158 18.55 16.19 -11.11
N ALA A 159 19.48 15.30 -11.41
CA ALA A 159 19.33 13.85 -11.24
C ALA A 159 19.06 13.39 -9.80
N LEU A 160 19.38 14.22 -8.80
CA LEU A 160 19.07 13.95 -7.39
C LEU A 160 17.59 14.19 -7.05
N LYS A 161 16.87 14.94 -7.88
CA LYS A 161 15.42 15.19 -7.74
C LYS A 161 14.64 14.25 -8.65
N LYS A 162 13.49 13.79 -8.16
CA LYS A 162 12.55 12.99 -8.94
C LYS A 162 11.31 13.80 -9.25
N LYS A 163 10.84 13.71 -10.49
CA LYS A 163 9.54 14.23 -10.92
C LYS A 163 8.50 13.12 -10.92
N SER A 164 7.33 13.42 -10.39
CA SER A 164 6.18 12.52 -10.37
C SER A 164 5.31 12.75 -11.59
N PHE A 165 4.97 11.67 -12.29
CA PHE A 165 4.14 11.67 -13.49
C PHE A 165 2.82 10.93 -13.22
N LEU A 166 1.77 11.38 -13.88
CA LEU A 166 0.50 10.70 -14.02
C LEU A 166 0.21 10.55 -15.51
N ARG A 167 -0.03 9.31 -15.95
CA ARG A 167 -0.48 9.01 -17.30
C ARG A 167 -1.88 8.42 -17.27
N ALA A 168 -2.75 8.96 -18.09
CA ALA A 168 -4.07 8.44 -18.36
C ALA A 168 -4.07 7.72 -19.72
N PHE A 169 -4.76 6.58 -19.81
CA PHE A 169 -4.82 5.77 -21.01
C PHE A 169 -6.26 5.55 -21.43
N ARG A 170 -6.55 5.75 -22.71
CA ARG A 170 -7.84 5.55 -23.38
C ARG A 170 -9.00 6.33 -22.74
N LYS A 171 -9.92 6.78 -23.56
CA LYS A 171 -11.17 7.47 -23.17
C LYS A 171 -10.96 8.53 -22.07
N VAL A 172 -9.89 9.31 -22.17
CA VAL A 172 -9.59 10.37 -21.22
C VAL A 172 -10.60 11.50 -21.36
N ARG A 173 -11.23 11.90 -20.23
CA ARG A 173 -12.23 12.98 -20.15
C ARG A 173 -11.96 13.85 -18.95
#